data_e3745cd0f318f4b1bc8157930aae8d61
#
_entry.id   e3745cd0f318f4b1bc8157930aae8d61
#
_cell.length_a   1.000
_cell.length_b   1.000
_cell.length_c   1.000
_cell.angle_alpha   90.00
_cell.angle_beta   90.00
_cell.angle_gamma   90.00
#
_symmetry.space_group_name_H-M   'P 1'
#
loop_
_entity.id
_entity.type
_entity.pdbx_description
1 polymer ?
#
loop_
_entity_poly.entity_id
_entity_poly.type
_entity_poly.pdbx_seq_one_letter_code
_entity_poly.pdbx_strand_id
1 'polypeptide(L)'
;MPISRNSIVGAALAFGLLAAAGSAQTLAPEVQAKVQAKAKQLSSWSTDPVIVEAVKAHNANPPAEYRDMTQEKWKALSVLDPSVRAFSKNPLGQHLKAKQDGQITECFVSAADGTKVAFLAKTTFWSHKDKDKHKVPMAGKVYIGPAQLDDSTGLLEVQVGLPVLDGAKPIGSIVIGLGVSKL
;
A
#
# COMPACT_ATOMS: atom_id res chain seq x y z
N MET A 1 -28.54 14.11 68.25
CA MET A 1 -29.17 13.98 66.93
C MET A 1 -28.05 14.06 65.91
N PRO A 2 -27.61 12.96 65.25
CA PRO A 2 -26.58 13.01 64.21
C PRO A 2 -27.20 13.10 62.83
N ILE A 3 -26.62 13.96 62.00
CA ILE A 3 -27.00 14.25 60.64
C ILE A 3 -26.38 13.18 59.72
N SER A 4 -27.24 12.50 58.97
CA SER A 4 -26.87 11.50 57.99
C SER A 4 -26.23 12.16 56.74
N ARG A 5 -25.01 11.72 56.34
CA ARG A 5 -24.35 12.12 55.10
C ARG A 5 -24.67 11.06 54.01
N ASN A 6 -25.49 11.46 53.04
CA ASN A 6 -25.74 10.67 51.83
C ASN A 6 -24.51 10.72 50.92
N SER A 7 -23.89 9.56 50.70
CA SER A 7 -22.85 9.37 49.69
C SER A 7 -23.53 9.11 48.35
N ILE A 8 -23.30 10.01 47.37
CA ILE A 8 -23.68 9.81 46.00
C ILE A 8 -22.54 9.00 45.32
N VAL A 9 -22.84 7.76 44.97
CA VAL A 9 -21.95 6.92 44.18
C VAL A 9 -22.14 7.29 42.71
N GLY A 10 -21.18 8.00 42.15
CA GLY A 10 -21.12 8.28 40.70
C GLY A 10 -20.67 7.06 39.92
N ALA A 11 -21.57 6.49 39.14
CA ALA A 11 -21.22 5.45 38.17
C ALA A 11 -20.52 6.07 36.96
N ALA A 12 -19.22 5.84 36.80
CA ALA A 12 -18.50 6.21 35.61
C ALA A 12 -18.77 5.16 34.48
N LEU A 13 -19.53 5.59 33.49
CA LEU A 13 -19.71 4.83 32.23
C LEU A 13 -18.38 4.87 31.42
N ALA A 14 -17.64 3.80 31.44
CA ALA A 14 -16.49 3.60 30.53
C ALA A 14 -17.03 3.29 29.13
N PHE A 15 -16.94 4.27 28.23
CA PHE A 15 -17.12 4.06 26.79
C PHE A 15 -15.88 3.31 26.27
N GLY A 16 -15.99 1.99 26.11
CA GLY A 16 -15.01 1.21 25.38
C GLY A 16 -15.09 1.52 23.90
N LEU A 17 -14.06 2.19 23.33
CA LEU A 17 -13.86 2.23 21.89
C LEU A 17 -13.53 0.80 21.43
N LEU A 18 -14.50 0.10 20.82
CA LEU A 18 -14.19 -1.05 19.98
C LEU A 18 -13.54 -0.52 18.71
N ALA A 19 -12.21 -0.65 18.60
CA ALA A 19 -11.52 -0.55 17.35
C ALA A 19 -12.00 -1.75 16.50
N ALA A 20 -12.78 -1.50 15.46
CA ALA A 20 -13.11 -2.51 14.46
C ALA A 20 -11.82 -2.86 13.71
N ALA A 21 -11.13 -3.92 14.15
CA ALA A 21 -10.13 -4.59 13.35
C ALA A 21 -10.89 -5.16 12.14
N GLY A 22 -10.65 -4.58 10.94
CA GLY A 22 -11.23 -5.08 9.71
C GLY A 22 -10.92 -6.57 9.59
N SER A 23 -11.95 -7.41 9.72
CA SER A 23 -11.81 -8.85 9.60
C SER A 23 -11.39 -9.19 8.17
N ALA A 24 -10.24 -9.85 8.02
CA ALA A 24 -9.80 -10.40 6.74
C ALA A 24 -10.88 -11.36 6.23
N GLN A 25 -11.45 -11.06 5.07
CA GLN A 25 -12.53 -11.86 4.50
C GLN A 25 -11.92 -13.05 3.75
N THR A 26 -12.39 -14.26 4.07
CA THR A 26 -11.97 -15.47 3.34
C THR A 26 -12.59 -15.45 1.96
N LEU A 27 -11.75 -15.47 0.92
CA LEU A 27 -12.20 -15.54 -0.46
C LEU A 27 -12.71 -16.93 -0.82
N ALA A 28 -13.74 -17.01 -1.67
CA ALA A 28 -14.14 -18.27 -2.30
C ALA A 28 -12.96 -18.87 -3.09
N PRO A 29 -12.79 -20.20 -3.13
CA PRO A 29 -11.63 -20.85 -3.77
C PRO A 29 -11.41 -20.43 -5.23
N GLU A 30 -12.49 -20.25 -5.99
CA GLU A 30 -12.43 -19.78 -7.37
C GLU A 30 -11.91 -18.35 -7.52
N VAL A 31 -12.26 -17.44 -6.60
CA VAL A 31 -11.72 -16.06 -6.57
C VAL A 31 -10.25 -16.09 -6.18
N GLN A 32 -9.89 -16.94 -5.22
CA GLN A 32 -8.49 -17.12 -4.84
C GLN A 32 -7.65 -17.65 -6.02
N ALA A 33 -8.17 -18.59 -6.80
CA ALA A 33 -7.48 -19.07 -8.01
C ALA A 33 -7.29 -17.96 -9.05
N LYS A 34 -8.27 -17.10 -9.25
CA LYS A 34 -8.17 -15.94 -10.14
C LYS A 34 -7.13 -14.93 -9.65
N VAL A 35 -7.06 -14.64 -8.35
CA VAL A 35 -6.01 -13.81 -7.75
C VAL A 35 -4.63 -14.38 -8.04
N GLN A 36 -4.43 -15.68 -7.83
CA GLN A 36 -3.16 -16.37 -8.08
C GLN A 36 -2.77 -16.32 -9.57
N ALA A 37 -3.73 -16.58 -10.46
CA ALA A 37 -3.51 -16.49 -11.91
C ALA A 37 -3.11 -15.06 -12.32
N LYS A 38 -3.77 -14.04 -11.78
CA LYS A 38 -3.44 -12.64 -12.04
C LYS A 38 -2.06 -12.27 -11.48
N ALA A 39 -1.72 -12.70 -10.27
CA ALA A 39 -0.41 -12.48 -9.67
C ALA A 39 0.72 -13.09 -10.54
N LYS A 40 0.49 -14.30 -11.10
CA LYS A 40 1.42 -14.94 -12.04
C LYS A 40 1.56 -14.11 -13.33
N GLN A 41 0.46 -13.60 -13.90
CA GLN A 41 0.50 -12.72 -15.07
C GLN A 41 1.31 -11.43 -14.79
N LEU A 42 1.12 -10.83 -13.62
CA LEU A 42 1.79 -9.62 -13.20
C LEU A 42 3.29 -9.82 -12.86
N SER A 43 3.76 -11.06 -12.70
CA SER A 43 5.16 -11.34 -12.33
C SER A 43 6.18 -10.77 -13.32
N SER A 44 5.80 -10.58 -14.59
CA SER A 44 6.65 -9.91 -15.59
C SER A 44 7.00 -8.46 -15.26
N TRP A 45 6.24 -7.82 -14.37
CA TRP A 45 6.55 -6.45 -13.92
C TRP A 45 7.79 -6.40 -13.04
N SER A 46 8.15 -7.50 -12.39
CA SER A 46 9.35 -7.59 -11.54
C SER A 46 10.65 -7.28 -12.28
N THR A 47 10.70 -7.55 -13.58
CA THR A 47 11.88 -7.33 -14.45
C THR A 47 11.61 -6.33 -15.56
N ASP A 48 10.50 -5.58 -15.49
CA ASP A 48 10.18 -4.52 -16.45
C ASP A 48 11.28 -3.44 -16.41
N PRO A 49 11.98 -3.18 -17.54
CA PRO A 49 13.15 -2.31 -17.54
C PRO A 49 12.82 -0.87 -17.09
N VAL A 50 11.63 -0.35 -17.39
CA VAL A 50 11.23 1.00 -16.95
C VAL A 50 11.09 1.06 -15.43
N ILE A 51 10.51 0.01 -14.83
CA ILE A 51 10.35 -0.09 -13.37
C ILE A 51 11.72 -0.26 -12.71
N VAL A 52 12.53 -1.19 -13.22
CA VAL A 52 13.86 -1.51 -12.66
C VAL A 52 14.76 -0.28 -12.68
N GLU A 53 14.90 0.39 -13.81
CA GLU A 53 15.76 1.58 -13.93
C GLU A 53 15.30 2.74 -13.08
N ALA A 54 13.98 2.98 -12.96
CA ALA A 54 13.45 4.02 -12.09
C ALA A 54 13.77 3.75 -10.62
N VAL A 55 13.64 2.50 -10.16
CA VAL A 55 13.97 2.11 -8.78
C VAL A 55 15.47 2.16 -8.53
N LYS A 56 16.32 1.74 -9.49
CA LYS A 56 17.78 1.86 -9.40
C LYS A 56 18.19 3.32 -9.24
N ALA A 57 17.68 4.20 -10.10
CA ALA A 57 17.97 5.62 -10.06
C ALA A 57 17.57 6.25 -8.72
N HIS A 58 16.37 5.91 -8.22
CA HIS A 58 15.88 6.39 -6.92
C HIS A 58 16.75 5.88 -5.76
N ASN A 59 17.13 4.59 -5.76
CA ASN A 59 18.00 4.04 -4.72
C ASN A 59 19.40 4.67 -4.71
N ALA A 60 19.94 5.02 -5.89
CA ALA A 60 21.24 5.66 -6.02
C ALA A 60 21.22 7.13 -5.60
N ASN A 61 20.16 7.84 -5.92
CA ASN A 61 20.03 9.28 -5.63
C ASN A 61 18.56 9.63 -5.32
N PRO A 62 18.10 9.39 -4.08
CA PRO A 62 16.76 9.76 -3.67
C PRO A 62 16.52 11.27 -3.87
N PRO A 63 15.36 11.69 -4.40
CA PRO A 63 15.07 13.10 -4.64
C PRO A 63 15.19 13.92 -3.35
N ALA A 64 15.97 15.00 -3.39
CA ALA A 64 16.30 15.81 -2.23
C ALA A 64 15.06 16.39 -1.53
N GLU A 65 14.00 16.68 -2.30
CA GLU A 65 12.74 17.25 -1.83
C GLU A 65 11.96 16.32 -0.88
N TYR A 66 12.23 15.00 -0.92
CA TYR A 66 11.57 14.03 -0.04
C TYR A 66 12.47 13.49 1.07
N ARG A 67 13.71 13.97 1.19
CA ARG A 67 14.69 13.49 2.19
C ARG A 67 14.16 13.60 3.62
N ASP A 68 13.48 14.70 3.93
CA ASP A 68 12.92 14.97 5.26
C ASP A 68 11.40 14.69 5.33
N MET A 69 10.88 13.88 4.39
CA MET A 69 9.47 13.51 4.39
C MET A 69 9.18 12.54 5.55
N THR A 70 8.28 12.94 6.43
CA THR A 70 7.75 12.08 7.50
C THR A 70 6.33 11.62 7.18
N GLN A 71 5.85 10.64 7.93
CA GLN A 71 4.46 10.16 7.79
C GLN A 71 3.44 11.27 8.08
N GLU A 72 3.73 12.15 9.03
CA GLU A 72 2.87 13.28 9.41
C GLU A 72 2.82 14.31 8.28
N LYS A 73 3.97 14.69 7.73
CA LYS A 73 4.07 15.58 6.56
C LYS A 73 3.31 14.98 5.37
N TRP A 74 3.53 13.68 5.10
CA TRP A 74 2.85 12.98 4.01
C TRP A 74 1.33 13.01 4.16
N LYS A 75 0.81 12.73 5.35
CA LYS A 75 -0.64 12.78 5.63
C LYS A 75 -1.23 14.17 5.42
N ALA A 76 -0.50 15.22 5.78
CA ALA A 76 -0.95 16.60 5.65
C ALA A 76 -1.02 17.10 4.19
N LEU A 77 -0.26 16.49 3.27
CA LEU A 77 -0.30 16.86 1.85
C LEU A 77 -1.65 16.49 1.21
N SER A 78 -2.20 17.40 0.43
CA SER A 78 -3.36 17.12 -0.43
C SER A 78 -2.97 16.20 -1.59
N VAL A 79 -3.92 15.42 -2.11
CA VAL A 79 -3.76 14.68 -3.38
C VAL A 79 -3.50 15.61 -4.58
N LEU A 80 -3.87 16.89 -4.47
CA LEU A 80 -3.64 17.91 -5.50
C LEU A 80 -2.29 18.60 -5.38
N ASP A 81 -1.56 18.38 -4.28
CA ASP A 81 -0.24 18.97 -4.06
C ASP A 81 0.70 18.59 -5.21
N PRO A 82 1.45 19.57 -5.78
CA PRO A 82 2.38 19.29 -6.87
C PRO A 82 3.41 18.21 -6.55
N SER A 83 3.93 18.16 -5.31
CA SER A 83 4.88 17.14 -4.86
C SER A 83 4.27 15.74 -4.83
N VAL A 84 2.98 15.61 -4.45
CA VAL A 84 2.24 14.35 -4.51
C VAL A 84 1.96 13.94 -5.96
N ARG A 85 1.49 14.88 -6.78
CA ARG A 85 1.19 14.63 -8.19
C ARG A 85 2.41 14.25 -9.02
N ALA A 86 3.60 14.67 -8.61
CA ALA A 86 4.85 14.32 -9.25
C ALA A 86 5.04 12.80 -9.39
N PHE A 87 4.64 12.00 -8.39
CA PHE A 87 4.74 10.54 -8.42
C PHE A 87 3.87 9.86 -9.48
N SER A 88 2.69 10.41 -9.78
CA SER A 88 1.80 9.88 -10.83
C SER A 88 2.11 10.45 -12.21
N LYS A 89 2.86 11.56 -12.28
CA LYS A 89 3.21 12.26 -13.52
C LYS A 89 4.62 11.99 -14.00
N ASN A 90 5.50 11.41 -13.16
CA ASN A 90 6.84 11.02 -13.60
C ASN A 90 6.77 9.88 -14.66
N PRO A 91 7.85 9.60 -15.38
CA PRO A 91 7.85 8.57 -16.43
C PRO A 91 7.36 7.20 -15.95
N LEU A 92 7.74 6.79 -14.71
CA LEU A 92 7.28 5.53 -14.14
C LEU A 92 5.77 5.57 -13.83
N GLY A 93 5.26 6.66 -13.25
CA GLY A 93 3.81 6.82 -12.99
C GLY A 93 2.97 6.74 -14.26
N GLN A 94 3.44 7.35 -15.35
CA GLN A 94 2.80 7.25 -16.66
C GLN A 94 2.86 5.81 -17.22
N HIS A 95 4.00 5.12 -17.05
CA HIS A 95 4.15 3.72 -17.44
C HIS A 95 3.18 2.81 -16.68
N LEU A 96 3.06 2.98 -15.36
CA LEU A 96 2.08 2.23 -14.54
C LEU A 96 0.65 2.47 -15.02
N LYS A 97 0.31 3.72 -15.35
CA LYS A 97 -1.01 4.08 -15.88
C LYS A 97 -1.28 3.39 -17.23
N ALA A 98 -0.31 3.33 -18.12
CA ALA A 98 -0.44 2.63 -19.40
C ALA A 98 -0.62 1.11 -19.26
N LYS A 99 -0.09 0.52 -18.17
CA LYS A 99 -0.21 -0.91 -17.85
C LYS A 99 -1.47 -1.25 -17.03
N GLN A 100 -2.18 -0.25 -16.51
CA GLN A 100 -3.39 -0.46 -15.73
C GLN A 100 -4.49 -1.05 -16.59
N ASP A 101 -5.08 -2.15 -16.14
CA ASP A 101 -6.31 -2.72 -16.70
C ASP A 101 -7.50 -2.55 -15.75
N GLY A 102 -8.67 -3.03 -16.17
CA GLY A 102 -9.91 -2.88 -15.40
C GLY A 102 -9.92 -3.61 -14.04
N GLN A 103 -9.00 -4.55 -13.79
CA GLN A 103 -8.91 -5.31 -12.55
C GLN A 103 -8.02 -4.63 -11.51
N ILE A 104 -7.10 -3.74 -11.93
CA ILE A 104 -6.16 -3.04 -11.06
C ILE A 104 -6.83 -1.80 -10.48
N THR A 105 -6.97 -1.76 -9.16
CA THR A 105 -7.56 -0.67 -8.38
C THR A 105 -6.51 0.28 -7.82
N GLU A 106 -5.36 -0.26 -7.43
CA GLU A 106 -4.22 0.45 -6.87
C GLU A 106 -2.92 -0.04 -7.51
N CYS A 107 -1.94 0.84 -7.68
CA CYS A 107 -0.57 0.42 -7.96
C CYS A 107 0.41 1.47 -7.45
N PHE A 108 1.44 1.01 -6.75
CA PHE A 108 2.58 1.84 -6.37
C PHE A 108 3.89 1.04 -6.36
N VAL A 109 4.98 1.76 -6.59
CA VAL A 109 6.35 1.24 -6.57
C VAL A 109 7.10 1.91 -5.44
N SER A 110 7.79 1.09 -4.65
CA SER A 110 8.63 1.54 -3.54
C SER A 110 10.09 1.18 -3.78
N ALA A 111 10.98 2.08 -3.37
CA ALA A 111 12.43 1.88 -3.30
C ALA A 111 12.81 0.85 -2.23
N ALA A 112 14.09 0.51 -2.11
CA ALA A 112 14.59 -0.46 -1.14
C ALA A 112 14.27 -0.10 0.32
N ASP A 113 14.21 1.17 0.66
CA ASP A 113 13.85 1.70 1.98
C ASP A 113 12.34 1.81 2.22
N GLY A 114 11.52 1.39 1.25
CA GLY A 114 10.06 1.44 1.30
C GLY A 114 9.42 2.77 0.94
N THR A 115 10.23 3.82 0.63
CA THR A 115 9.71 5.12 0.17
C THR A 115 9.17 5.06 -1.25
N LYS A 116 8.38 6.05 -1.67
CA LYS A 116 7.70 6.03 -2.96
C LYS A 116 8.59 6.42 -4.11
N VAL A 117 8.54 5.64 -5.20
CA VAL A 117 9.14 5.98 -6.50
C VAL A 117 8.06 6.47 -7.47
N ALA A 118 6.92 5.79 -7.52
CA ALA A 118 5.75 6.18 -8.31
C ALA A 118 4.48 5.51 -7.78
N PHE A 119 3.32 6.04 -8.18
CA PHE A 119 2.02 5.45 -7.91
C PHE A 119 0.94 5.93 -8.90
N LEU A 120 -0.19 5.21 -8.96
CA LEU A 120 -1.39 5.67 -9.67
C LEU A 120 -2.16 6.72 -8.87
N ALA A 121 -2.26 6.52 -7.56
CA ALA A 121 -2.90 7.44 -6.61
C ALA A 121 -2.10 7.53 -5.31
N LYS A 122 -2.29 8.63 -4.58
CA LYS A 122 -1.62 8.86 -3.28
C LYS A 122 -1.94 7.74 -2.31
N THR A 123 -0.89 7.12 -1.75
CA THR A 123 -1.01 6.08 -0.74
C THR A 123 -1.17 6.67 0.67
N THR A 124 -1.80 5.93 1.59
CA THR A 124 -1.96 6.32 3.01
C THR A 124 -0.61 6.49 3.71
N PHE A 125 0.38 5.64 3.37
CA PHE A 125 1.70 5.65 3.99
C PHE A 125 2.76 6.20 3.05
N TRP A 126 3.66 7.05 3.58
CA TRP A 126 4.85 7.49 2.89
C TRP A 126 5.81 6.33 2.62
N SER A 127 6.14 5.57 3.66
CA SER A 127 6.98 4.39 3.54
C SER A 127 6.21 3.12 3.90
N HIS A 128 6.50 2.05 3.16
CA HIS A 128 5.98 0.70 3.40
C HIS A 128 7.05 -0.25 3.94
N LYS A 129 8.20 0.25 4.39
CA LYS A 129 9.36 -0.54 4.85
C LYS A 129 8.97 -1.69 5.80
N ASP A 130 8.08 -1.41 6.76
CA ASP A 130 7.69 -2.37 7.81
C ASP A 130 6.43 -3.18 7.47
N LYS A 131 5.89 -3.04 6.27
CA LYS A 131 4.69 -3.77 5.82
C LYS A 131 5.07 -5.04 5.07
N ASP A 132 4.31 -6.13 5.27
CA ASP A 132 4.59 -7.42 4.62
C ASP A 132 4.56 -7.33 3.10
N LYS A 133 3.66 -6.50 2.55
CA LYS A 133 3.59 -6.21 1.11
C LYS A 133 4.85 -5.56 0.51
N HIS A 134 5.79 -5.11 1.36
CA HIS A 134 7.12 -4.68 0.95
C HIS A 134 8.21 -5.66 1.41
N LYS A 135 8.18 -6.11 2.68
CA LYS A 135 9.20 -7.03 3.24
C LYS A 135 9.29 -8.36 2.49
N VAL A 136 8.14 -8.95 2.14
CA VAL A 136 8.10 -10.23 1.43
C VAL A 136 8.70 -10.11 0.03
N PRO A 137 8.33 -9.08 -0.79
CA PRO A 137 9.04 -8.79 -2.05
C PRO A 137 10.52 -8.51 -1.88
N MET A 138 10.94 -7.77 -0.87
CA MET A 138 12.37 -7.52 -0.61
C MET A 138 13.15 -8.79 -0.23
N ALA A 139 12.45 -9.85 0.18
CA ALA A 139 13.02 -11.20 0.34
C ALA A 139 12.95 -12.04 -0.97
N GLY A 140 12.63 -11.43 -2.11
CA GLY A 140 12.54 -12.09 -3.42
C GLY A 140 11.29 -12.94 -3.63
N LYS A 141 10.26 -12.78 -2.80
CA LYS A 141 9.03 -13.59 -2.84
C LYS A 141 7.82 -12.75 -3.27
N VAL A 142 6.83 -13.42 -3.84
CA VAL A 142 5.52 -12.79 -4.12
C VAL A 142 4.69 -12.77 -2.84
N TYR A 143 4.13 -11.62 -2.52
CA TYR A 143 3.15 -11.44 -1.46
C TYR A 143 1.73 -11.46 -2.05
N ILE A 144 0.83 -12.19 -1.46
CA ILE A 144 -0.62 -12.10 -1.72
C ILE A 144 -1.28 -11.87 -0.38
N GLY A 145 -1.84 -10.68 -0.21
CA GLY A 145 -2.51 -10.27 1.02
C GLY A 145 -3.87 -10.89 1.20
N PRO A 146 -4.47 -10.74 2.38
CA PRO A 146 -5.88 -11.07 2.58
C PRO A 146 -6.77 -10.11 1.79
N ALA A 147 -8.03 -10.52 1.55
CA ALA A 147 -9.04 -9.62 1.03
C ALA A 147 -9.42 -8.61 2.12
N GLN A 148 -9.34 -7.33 1.79
CA GLN A 148 -9.64 -6.22 2.69
C GLN A 148 -10.42 -5.14 1.97
N LEU A 149 -11.28 -4.45 2.70
CA LEU A 149 -11.92 -3.25 2.20
C LEU A 149 -10.85 -2.14 2.14
N ASP A 150 -10.68 -1.55 0.97
CA ASP A 150 -9.79 -0.39 0.83
C ASP A 150 -10.51 0.86 1.32
N ASP A 151 -9.92 1.55 2.32
CA ASP A 151 -10.52 2.71 2.98
C ASP A 151 -10.67 3.92 2.03
N SER A 152 -9.90 3.97 0.95
CA SER A 152 -9.91 5.09 0.00
C SER A 152 -10.95 4.92 -1.11
N THR A 153 -11.20 3.69 -1.53
CA THR A 153 -12.10 3.37 -2.64
C THR A 153 -13.40 2.70 -2.20
N GLY A 154 -13.46 2.16 -0.98
CA GLY A 154 -14.57 1.35 -0.48
C GLY A 154 -14.73 0.00 -1.20
N LEU A 155 -13.74 -0.40 -2.00
CA LEU A 155 -13.77 -1.67 -2.75
C LEU A 155 -13.08 -2.77 -1.96
N LEU A 156 -13.65 -3.99 -2.04
CA LEU A 156 -12.97 -5.19 -1.56
C LEU A 156 -11.84 -5.52 -2.54
N GLU A 157 -10.60 -5.52 -2.05
CA GLU A 157 -9.42 -5.80 -2.87
C GLU A 157 -8.46 -6.79 -2.20
N VAL A 158 -7.62 -7.39 -3.04
CA VAL A 158 -6.46 -8.17 -2.63
C VAL A 158 -5.21 -7.48 -3.13
N GLN A 159 -4.25 -7.21 -2.24
CA GLN A 159 -2.99 -6.64 -2.64
C GLN A 159 -1.96 -7.74 -2.97
N VAL A 160 -1.37 -7.63 -4.15
CA VAL A 160 -0.26 -8.45 -4.63
C VAL A 160 1.02 -7.61 -4.55
N GLY A 161 2.02 -8.11 -3.82
CA GLY A 161 3.35 -7.51 -3.75
C GLY A 161 4.34 -8.30 -4.57
N LEU A 162 5.07 -7.64 -5.47
CA LEU A 162 6.09 -8.23 -6.32
C LEU A 162 7.45 -7.60 -6.05
N PRO A 163 8.57 -8.36 -6.10
CA PRO A 163 9.89 -7.76 -6.06
C PRO A 163 10.19 -6.99 -7.35
N VAL A 164 10.88 -5.86 -7.25
CA VAL A 164 11.60 -5.26 -8.38
C VAL A 164 13.00 -5.87 -8.39
N LEU A 165 13.39 -6.51 -9.49
CA LEU A 165 14.59 -7.31 -9.56
C LEU A 165 15.64 -6.70 -10.51
N ASP A 166 16.84 -6.45 -9.99
CA ASP A 166 18.04 -6.19 -10.78
C ASP A 166 18.85 -7.49 -10.87
N GLY A 167 18.70 -8.20 -11.97
CA GLY A 167 19.12 -9.61 -12.04
C GLY A 167 18.35 -10.47 -11.05
N ALA A 168 19.04 -11.10 -10.10
CA ALA A 168 18.42 -11.90 -9.03
C ALA A 168 18.21 -11.10 -7.73
N LYS A 169 18.65 -9.84 -7.66
CA LYS A 169 18.64 -9.03 -6.44
C LYS A 169 17.36 -8.19 -6.35
N PRO A 170 16.54 -8.33 -5.28
CA PRO A 170 15.46 -7.40 -5.00
C PRO A 170 16.00 -6.00 -4.66
N ILE A 171 15.51 -4.99 -5.35
CA ILE A 171 15.94 -3.59 -5.19
C ILE A 171 14.79 -2.67 -4.80
N GLY A 172 13.58 -3.18 -4.73
CA GLY A 172 12.35 -2.48 -4.38
C GLY A 172 11.16 -3.40 -4.47
N SER A 173 9.97 -2.85 -4.37
CA SER A 173 8.71 -3.60 -4.47
C SER A 173 7.66 -2.86 -5.31
N ILE A 174 6.80 -3.66 -5.93
CA ILE A 174 5.57 -3.19 -6.59
C ILE A 174 4.41 -3.76 -5.79
N VAL A 175 3.46 -2.92 -5.42
CA VAL A 175 2.19 -3.37 -4.81
C VAL A 175 1.05 -3.02 -5.75
N ILE A 176 0.21 -4.02 -6.03
CA ILE A 176 -0.90 -3.92 -6.97
C ILE A 176 -2.16 -4.37 -6.24
N GLY A 177 -3.15 -3.49 -6.13
CA GLY A 177 -4.49 -3.81 -5.64
C GLY A 177 -5.34 -4.41 -6.76
N LEU A 178 -5.95 -5.54 -6.51
CA LEU A 178 -6.88 -6.24 -7.41
C LEU A 178 -8.29 -6.16 -6.84
N GLY A 179 -9.20 -5.52 -7.55
CA GLY A 179 -10.61 -5.45 -7.14
C GLY A 179 -11.28 -6.81 -7.23
N VAL A 180 -11.72 -7.37 -6.11
CA VAL A 180 -12.31 -8.72 -6.05
C VAL A 180 -13.52 -8.87 -6.97
N SER A 181 -14.37 -7.85 -7.07
CA SER A 181 -15.53 -7.84 -7.96
C SER A 181 -15.19 -7.72 -9.44
N LYS A 182 -13.92 -7.50 -9.78
CA LYS A 182 -13.43 -7.31 -11.16
C LYS A 182 -12.62 -8.52 -11.67
N LEU A 183 -12.41 -9.51 -10.81
CA LEU A 183 -11.76 -10.78 -11.11
C LEU A 183 -12.81 -11.83 -11.60
#